data_d7614d76e60eeede91bb0d7e0e20a3b5
#
_entry.id   d7614d76e60eeede91bb0d7e0e20a3b5
#
_cell.length_a   1.000
_cell.length_b   1.000
_cell.length_c   1.000
_cell.angle_alpha   90.00
_cell.angle_beta   90.00
_cell.angle_gamma   90.00
#
_symmetry.space_group_name_H-M   'P 1'
#
loop_
_entity.id
_entity.type
_entity.pdbx_description
1 polymer ?
#
loop_
_entity_poly.entity_id
_entity_poly.type
_entity_poly.pdbx_seq_one_letter_code
_entity_poly.pdbx_strand_id
1 'polypeptide(L)'
;MANNKFMWGAATASFQIEGGVNEGGRGPCIWDAYCRIPGRVKNMENGDIACDSYHRFEEDVKLLKELGTDTYRFSIAWPRIQPNGVGEANPEGIAYYNKLIDTLLANGITPFVTLYHWDLPLELQICHDGWLNPSIIDKFVQYAKICFDAFGDRVKHWITFNESWCISVLGYGTGQHAPGRASDLEAYKAAHNLLLAHAYTVKLFRENNYDGIIGITNNTEWKEPMTDSQDDIEAADRAVTFDFGWFTDPLVYGDYPEVMKKLVGHKMPEFTAEEKALLKGSIDFIGLNHYSTKYVSATPVENCLPQSGNIYDDPQVYSWIDPEWEKTQMNWNFVPWGLRKLLNWIGKRYNNIPIYITENGCACEGVENDDLRCRYLTEYIKAVLEARDTDKVNVAGYFCWSLLDNFEWAYGYEKTFGIIACSPKDTTRRPKRSYYVYRDIINANR
;
A
#
# COMPACT_ATOMS: atom_id res chain seq x y z
N MET A 1 -6.52 -21.80 18.79
CA MET A 1 -6.14 -20.59 18.05
C MET A 1 -5.86 -19.53 19.09
N ALA A 2 -4.65 -18.99 19.15
CA ALA A 2 -4.35 -17.89 20.05
C ALA A 2 -5.27 -16.73 19.67
N ASN A 3 -5.94 -16.15 20.68
CA ASN A 3 -6.79 -14.99 20.53
C ASN A 3 -5.88 -13.78 20.23
N ASN A 4 -5.40 -13.64 18.99
CA ASN A 4 -4.58 -12.50 18.61
C ASN A 4 -5.46 -11.25 18.74
N LYS A 5 -5.07 -10.37 19.64
CA LYS A 5 -5.73 -9.06 19.83
C LYS A 5 -5.75 -8.33 18.51
N PHE A 6 -6.91 -7.77 18.14
CA PHE A 6 -7.02 -6.88 16.97
C PHE A 6 -6.10 -5.67 17.13
N MET A 7 -5.28 -5.39 16.12
CA MET A 7 -4.29 -4.30 16.15
C MET A 7 -4.87 -3.01 15.60
N TRP A 8 -4.82 -1.95 16.37
CA TRP A 8 -5.20 -0.60 15.96
C TRP A 8 -3.97 0.22 15.62
N GLY A 9 -3.90 0.79 14.42
CA GLY A 9 -2.74 1.54 13.96
C GLY A 9 -3.07 2.75 13.10
N ALA A 10 -2.02 3.49 12.77
CA ALA A 10 -2.00 4.48 11.70
C ALA A 10 -0.83 4.19 10.78
N ALA A 11 -0.90 4.67 9.54
CA ALA A 11 0.10 4.39 8.51
C ALA A 11 0.68 5.67 7.91
N THR A 12 1.92 5.56 7.44
CA THR A 12 2.64 6.57 6.62
C THR A 12 3.61 5.87 5.67
N ALA A 13 4.20 6.63 4.74
CA ALA A 13 5.29 6.18 3.88
C ALA A 13 6.47 7.15 3.93
N SER A 14 7.68 6.62 3.83
CA SER A 14 8.95 7.36 3.97
C SER A 14 9.03 8.59 3.07
N PHE A 15 8.87 8.43 1.74
CA PHE A 15 8.97 9.55 0.82
C PHE A 15 7.94 10.65 1.08
N GLN A 16 6.75 10.26 1.56
CA GLN A 16 5.63 11.17 1.76
C GLN A 16 5.77 12.04 3.02
N ILE A 17 6.53 11.59 4.03
CA ILE A 17 6.61 12.31 5.31
C ILE A 17 8.01 12.72 5.76
N GLU A 18 9.05 11.97 5.37
CA GLU A 18 10.36 12.13 6.01
C GLU A 18 11.03 13.47 5.71
N GLY A 19 11.06 13.89 4.45
CA GLY A 19 11.94 15.01 4.07
C GLY A 19 13.41 14.65 4.23
N GLY A 20 14.25 15.64 4.56
CA GLY A 20 15.69 15.42 4.76
C GLY A 20 16.36 14.74 3.56
N VAL A 21 15.95 15.13 2.34
CA VAL A 21 16.25 14.43 1.08
C VAL A 21 17.75 14.33 0.76
N ASN A 22 18.55 15.27 1.27
CA ASN A 22 20.01 15.32 1.11
C ASN A 22 20.76 15.05 2.43
N GLU A 23 20.11 14.46 3.43
CA GLU A 23 20.68 14.28 4.75
C GLU A 23 20.87 12.79 5.10
N GLY A 24 21.75 12.53 6.05
CA GLY A 24 22.03 11.18 6.53
C GLY A 24 22.53 10.22 5.44
N GLY A 25 23.25 10.74 4.44
CA GLY A 25 23.76 9.92 3.34
C GLY A 25 22.71 9.33 2.40
N ARG A 26 21.45 9.81 2.44
CA ARG A 26 20.39 9.35 1.55
C ARG A 26 20.73 9.60 0.08
N GLY A 27 20.60 8.58 -0.77
CA GLY A 27 20.65 8.73 -2.22
C GLY A 27 19.30 9.17 -2.82
N PRO A 28 19.27 9.66 -4.07
CA PRO A 28 18.02 10.00 -4.73
C PRO A 28 17.19 8.74 -5.08
N CYS A 29 15.88 8.88 -5.07
CA CYS A 29 14.95 7.86 -5.59
C CYS A 29 14.25 8.33 -6.87
N ILE A 30 13.47 7.44 -7.48
CA ILE A 30 12.74 7.73 -8.71
C ILE A 30 11.75 8.89 -8.55
N TRP A 31 11.15 9.08 -7.37
CA TRP A 31 10.24 10.19 -7.10
C TRP A 31 10.95 11.53 -6.99
N ASP A 32 12.20 11.57 -6.47
CA ASP A 32 13.00 12.81 -6.48
C ASP A 32 13.21 13.34 -7.90
N ALA A 33 13.47 12.44 -8.85
CA ALA A 33 13.60 12.81 -10.26
C ALA A 33 12.24 13.16 -10.90
N TYR A 34 11.21 12.36 -10.64
CA TYR A 34 9.89 12.51 -11.23
C TYR A 34 9.21 13.84 -10.86
N CYS A 35 9.33 14.28 -9.61
CA CYS A 35 8.80 15.56 -9.14
C CYS A 35 9.39 16.78 -9.86
N ARG A 36 10.57 16.63 -10.47
CA ARG A 36 11.26 17.70 -11.18
C ARG A 36 10.92 17.78 -12.66
N ILE A 37 10.10 16.84 -13.15
CA ILE A 37 9.62 16.85 -14.54
C ILE A 37 8.34 17.72 -14.61
N PRO A 38 8.32 18.80 -15.40
CA PRO A 38 7.15 19.66 -15.51
C PRO A 38 5.86 18.89 -15.86
N GLY A 39 4.78 19.17 -15.12
CA GLY A 39 3.46 18.57 -15.34
C GLY A 39 3.26 17.17 -14.74
N ARG A 40 4.28 16.57 -14.10
CA ARG A 40 4.14 15.25 -13.46
C ARG A 40 3.54 15.32 -12.06
N VAL A 41 3.91 16.33 -11.29
CA VAL A 41 3.35 16.59 -9.97
C VAL A 41 2.70 17.97 -9.97
N LYS A 42 1.55 18.11 -9.35
CA LYS A 42 0.80 19.36 -9.25
C LYS A 42 1.67 20.41 -8.56
N ASN A 43 1.63 21.63 -9.10
CA ASN A 43 2.41 22.78 -8.65
C ASN A 43 3.94 22.53 -8.61
N MET A 44 4.44 21.47 -9.26
CA MET A 44 5.85 21.05 -9.18
C MET A 44 6.30 20.82 -7.73
N GLU A 45 5.38 20.42 -6.85
CA GLU A 45 5.67 20.09 -5.46
C GLU A 45 6.50 18.80 -5.37
N ASN A 46 7.19 18.61 -4.25
CA ASN A 46 8.14 17.51 -4.05
C ASN A 46 8.20 17.08 -2.58
N GLY A 47 8.90 15.99 -2.31
CA GLY A 47 9.08 15.43 -0.97
C GLY A 47 10.30 15.98 -0.20
N ASP A 48 10.94 17.06 -0.65
CA ASP A 48 12.22 17.51 -0.09
C ASP A 48 12.16 17.84 1.41
N ILE A 49 11.04 18.45 1.83
CA ILE A 49 10.74 18.76 3.23
C ILE A 49 9.64 17.82 3.76
N ALA A 50 8.61 17.58 2.96
CA ALA A 50 7.44 16.80 3.34
C ALA A 50 6.85 17.22 4.70
N CYS A 51 6.77 16.31 5.65
CA CYS A 51 6.38 16.61 7.03
C CYS A 51 7.59 16.82 7.95
N ASP A 52 8.80 16.74 7.42
CA ASP A 52 10.04 16.80 8.21
C ASP A 52 10.12 15.74 9.32
N SER A 53 9.48 14.58 9.08
CA SER A 53 9.47 13.49 10.07
C SER A 53 10.86 12.90 10.31
N TYR A 54 11.82 13.09 9.38
CA TYR A 54 13.22 12.71 9.59
C TYR A 54 13.79 13.35 10.85
N HIS A 55 13.45 14.61 11.12
CA HIS A 55 13.89 15.35 12.33
C HIS A 55 12.87 15.29 13.48
N ARG A 56 11.59 15.01 13.19
CA ARG A 56 10.48 15.21 14.13
C ARG A 56 9.69 13.93 14.43
N PHE A 57 10.22 12.75 14.13
CA PHE A 57 9.55 11.48 14.40
C PHE A 57 9.17 11.26 15.87
N GLU A 58 9.89 11.86 16.81
CA GLU A 58 9.57 11.79 18.25
C GLU A 58 8.22 12.44 18.56
N GLU A 59 7.88 13.56 17.88
CA GLU A 59 6.56 14.18 17.98
C GLU A 59 5.47 13.28 17.38
N ASP A 60 5.76 12.65 16.24
CA ASP A 60 4.84 11.73 15.58
C ASP A 60 4.53 10.52 16.49
N VAL A 61 5.56 9.96 17.14
CA VAL A 61 5.41 8.84 18.09
C VAL A 61 4.62 9.27 19.33
N LYS A 62 4.83 10.48 19.83
CA LYS A 62 4.04 11.03 20.95
C LYS A 62 2.55 11.11 20.58
N LEU A 63 2.23 11.60 19.39
CA LEU A 63 0.85 11.71 18.92
C LEU A 63 0.22 10.32 18.70
N LEU A 64 0.96 9.33 18.19
CA LEU A 64 0.51 7.94 18.10
C LEU A 64 0.17 7.35 19.46
N LYS A 65 0.98 7.63 20.47
CA LYS A 65 0.72 7.20 21.86
C LYS A 65 -0.54 7.86 22.44
N GLU A 66 -0.70 9.18 22.22
CA GLU A 66 -1.88 9.93 22.66
C GLU A 66 -3.16 9.49 21.91
N LEU A 67 -3.03 9.09 20.63
CA LEU A 67 -4.09 8.48 19.83
C LEU A 67 -4.52 7.13 20.41
N GLY A 68 -3.62 6.45 21.12
CA GLY A 68 -3.87 5.15 21.71
C GLY A 68 -3.68 3.99 20.73
N THR A 69 -2.87 4.11 19.70
CA THR A 69 -2.60 3.01 18.76
C THR A 69 -1.74 1.91 19.40
N ASP A 70 -1.95 0.67 18.98
CA ASP A 70 -1.12 -0.50 19.36
C ASP A 70 0.10 -0.63 18.45
N THR A 71 0.00 -0.07 17.22
CA THR A 71 0.98 -0.27 16.17
C THR A 71 1.09 0.95 15.27
N TYR A 72 2.25 1.11 14.65
CA TYR A 72 2.50 2.11 13.62
C TYR A 72 3.09 1.45 12.38
N ARG A 73 2.42 1.61 11.24
CA ARG A 73 2.93 1.18 9.95
C ARG A 73 3.69 2.33 9.30
N PHE A 74 4.95 2.08 9.00
CA PHE A 74 5.81 3.02 8.25
C PHE A 74 6.66 2.27 7.24
N SER A 75 7.20 2.97 6.26
CA SER A 75 8.15 2.37 5.33
C SER A 75 9.58 2.78 5.60
N ILE A 76 10.52 1.92 5.24
CA ILE A 76 11.94 2.21 5.21
C ILE A 76 12.30 2.69 3.80
N ALA A 77 12.95 3.85 3.70
CA ALA A 77 13.47 4.35 2.43
C ALA A 77 14.69 3.54 2.00
N TRP A 78 14.55 2.74 0.92
CA TRP A 78 15.67 1.99 0.37
C TRP A 78 16.90 2.88 0.12
N PRO A 79 16.76 4.10 -0.47
CA PRO A 79 17.90 4.99 -0.69
C PRO A 79 18.53 5.57 0.58
N ARG A 80 17.89 5.44 1.77
CA ARG A 80 18.57 5.74 3.05
C ARG A 80 19.43 4.58 3.52
N ILE A 81 19.03 3.35 3.24
CA ILE A 81 19.75 2.13 3.65
C ILE A 81 20.89 1.85 2.67
N GLN A 82 20.62 1.94 1.37
CA GLN A 82 21.61 1.79 0.30
C GLN A 82 21.43 2.93 -0.70
N PRO A 83 22.21 4.01 -0.63
CA PRO A 83 22.03 5.22 -1.44
C PRO A 83 21.94 4.98 -2.95
N ASN A 84 22.68 4.01 -3.47
CA ASN A 84 22.67 3.61 -4.87
C ASN A 84 21.87 2.32 -5.12
N GLY A 85 21.17 1.80 -4.10
CA GLY A 85 20.39 0.57 -4.16
C GLY A 85 21.22 -0.72 -4.10
N VAL A 86 22.54 -0.61 -3.98
CA VAL A 86 23.49 -1.72 -3.88
C VAL A 86 24.66 -1.36 -2.96
N GLY A 87 25.49 -2.35 -2.63
CA GLY A 87 26.68 -2.16 -1.80
C GLY A 87 26.40 -2.25 -0.30
N GLU A 88 27.30 -1.68 0.50
CA GLU A 88 27.20 -1.71 1.95
C GLU A 88 26.06 -0.82 2.46
N ALA A 89 25.55 -1.17 3.65
CA ALA A 89 24.53 -0.39 4.31
C ALA A 89 25.07 0.98 4.74
N ASN A 90 24.28 2.03 4.52
CA ASN A 90 24.56 3.36 5.04
C ASN A 90 24.31 3.40 6.56
N PRO A 91 25.35 3.61 7.39
CA PRO A 91 25.22 3.56 8.84
C PRO A 91 24.31 4.66 9.40
N GLU A 92 24.23 5.83 8.76
CA GLU A 92 23.36 6.92 9.20
C GLU A 92 21.88 6.56 8.97
N GLY A 93 21.54 5.93 7.83
CA GLY A 93 20.19 5.44 7.56
C GLY A 93 19.77 4.35 8.54
N ILE A 94 20.67 3.40 8.83
CA ILE A 94 20.42 2.37 9.88
C ILE A 94 20.21 3.02 11.24
N ALA A 95 21.02 4.00 11.62
CA ALA A 95 20.91 4.69 12.90
C ALA A 95 19.59 5.44 13.04
N TYR A 96 19.10 6.08 11.98
CA TYR A 96 17.82 6.76 11.96
C TYR A 96 16.65 5.81 12.26
N TYR A 97 16.54 4.71 11.50
CA TYR A 97 15.45 3.74 11.73
C TYR A 97 15.58 2.99 13.06
N ASN A 98 16.79 2.75 13.56
CA ASN A 98 16.98 2.23 14.92
C ASN A 98 16.35 3.18 15.97
N LYS A 99 16.62 4.48 15.87
CA LYS A 99 16.03 5.46 16.79
C LYS A 99 14.50 5.49 16.72
N LEU A 100 13.93 5.47 15.49
CA LEU A 100 12.48 5.44 15.30
C LEU A 100 11.87 4.17 15.93
N ILE A 101 12.43 3.00 15.63
CA ILE A 101 11.96 1.72 16.17
C ILE A 101 12.06 1.67 17.70
N ASP A 102 13.18 2.08 18.26
CA ASP A 102 13.39 2.11 19.71
C ASP A 102 12.43 3.10 20.39
N THR A 103 12.18 4.25 19.78
CA THR A 103 11.22 5.24 20.28
C THR A 103 9.79 4.70 20.28
N LEU A 104 9.38 3.99 19.22
CA LEU A 104 8.07 3.32 19.15
C LEU A 104 7.92 2.30 20.28
N LEU A 105 8.88 1.38 20.42
CA LEU A 105 8.86 0.35 21.43
C LEU A 105 8.88 0.91 22.87
N ALA A 106 9.66 1.95 23.12
CA ALA A 106 9.69 2.64 24.41
C ALA A 106 8.33 3.29 24.76
N ASN A 107 7.49 3.56 23.76
CA ASN A 107 6.13 4.07 23.94
C ASN A 107 5.05 2.99 23.88
N GLY A 108 5.42 1.71 23.80
CA GLY A 108 4.50 0.57 23.74
C GLY A 108 3.81 0.41 22.39
N ILE A 109 4.38 0.96 21.32
CA ILE A 109 3.85 0.90 19.96
C ILE A 109 4.65 -0.13 19.16
N THR A 110 3.99 -1.11 18.58
CA THR A 110 4.60 -2.16 17.76
C THR A 110 4.94 -1.62 16.38
N PRO A 111 6.20 -1.72 15.91
CA PRO A 111 6.55 -1.39 14.53
C PRO A 111 5.93 -2.38 13.54
N PHE A 112 5.31 -1.88 12.46
CA PHE A 112 4.83 -2.64 11.33
C PHE A 112 5.52 -2.07 10.07
N VAL A 113 6.51 -2.75 9.54
CA VAL A 113 7.47 -2.17 8.59
C VAL A 113 7.19 -2.58 7.17
N THR A 114 7.07 -1.59 6.28
CA THR A 114 7.05 -1.78 4.83
C THR A 114 8.45 -1.56 4.26
N LEU A 115 8.99 -2.55 3.55
CA LEU A 115 10.33 -2.47 2.95
C LEU A 115 10.36 -1.57 1.72
N TYR A 116 9.29 -1.53 0.94
CA TYR A 116 9.23 -0.73 -0.29
C TYR A 116 7.88 -0.04 -0.46
N HIS A 117 7.92 1.29 -0.46
CA HIS A 117 6.75 2.15 -0.71
C HIS A 117 7.09 3.19 -1.79
N TRP A 118 7.47 2.66 -2.98
CA TRP A 118 7.64 3.35 -4.26
C TRP A 118 8.92 4.17 -4.43
N ASP A 119 9.80 4.18 -3.47
CA ASP A 119 11.02 4.99 -3.44
C ASP A 119 12.27 4.21 -3.91
N LEU A 120 12.18 3.61 -5.12
CA LEU A 120 13.29 2.90 -5.75
C LEU A 120 14.51 3.82 -5.89
N PRO A 121 15.71 3.43 -5.44
CA PRO A 121 16.94 4.17 -5.70
C PRO A 121 17.11 4.50 -7.18
N LEU A 122 17.34 5.78 -7.49
CA LEU A 122 17.35 6.28 -8.86
C LEU A 122 18.40 5.58 -9.74
N GLU A 123 19.55 5.24 -9.17
CA GLU A 123 20.61 4.49 -9.86
C GLU A 123 20.10 3.16 -10.42
N LEU A 124 19.26 2.43 -9.67
CA LEU A 124 18.67 1.17 -10.14
C LEU A 124 17.73 1.36 -11.32
N GLN A 125 17.04 2.48 -11.39
CA GLN A 125 16.20 2.81 -12.55
C GLN A 125 17.04 3.18 -13.77
N ILE A 126 18.05 4.04 -13.59
CA ILE A 126 18.85 4.57 -14.70
C ILE A 126 19.78 3.52 -15.28
N CYS A 127 20.47 2.78 -14.41
CA CYS A 127 21.53 1.83 -14.84
C CYS A 127 21.02 0.40 -15.03
N HIS A 128 19.86 0.06 -14.48
CA HIS A 128 19.35 -1.32 -14.47
C HIS A 128 17.88 -1.44 -14.89
N ASP A 129 17.27 -0.42 -15.45
CA ASP A 129 15.85 -0.43 -15.87
C ASP A 129 14.82 -0.72 -14.75
N GLY A 130 15.22 -0.55 -13.49
CA GLY A 130 14.35 -0.73 -12.34
C GLY A 130 13.70 -2.12 -12.30
N TRP A 131 12.37 -2.14 -12.08
CA TRP A 131 11.61 -3.40 -11.96
C TRP A 131 11.48 -4.19 -13.26
N LEU A 132 11.96 -3.68 -14.41
CA LEU A 132 11.94 -4.42 -15.67
C LEU A 132 13.09 -5.41 -15.81
N ASN A 133 14.16 -5.22 -15.09
CA ASN A 133 15.33 -6.09 -15.15
C ASN A 133 15.28 -7.13 -14.02
N PRO A 134 15.34 -8.44 -14.34
CA PRO A 134 15.31 -9.49 -13.31
C PRO A 134 16.41 -9.37 -12.25
N SER A 135 17.55 -8.71 -12.56
CA SER A 135 18.61 -8.47 -11.57
C SER A 135 18.19 -7.62 -10.37
N ILE A 136 17.04 -6.92 -10.46
CA ILE A 136 16.48 -6.16 -9.35
C ILE A 136 16.04 -7.07 -8.19
N ILE A 137 15.70 -8.32 -8.49
CA ILE A 137 15.25 -9.30 -7.50
C ILE A 137 16.34 -9.51 -6.44
N ASP A 138 17.54 -9.85 -6.85
CA ASP A 138 18.67 -10.06 -5.93
C ASP A 138 19.01 -8.79 -5.14
N LYS A 139 18.92 -7.61 -5.80
CA LYS A 139 19.19 -6.33 -5.14
C LYS A 139 18.18 -6.04 -4.04
N PHE A 140 16.89 -6.28 -4.30
CA PHE A 140 15.85 -6.13 -3.30
C PHE A 140 16.01 -7.13 -2.14
N VAL A 141 16.34 -8.38 -2.44
CA VAL A 141 16.60 -9.41 -1.42
C VAL A 141 17.78 -9.03 -0.52
N GLN A 142 18.85 -8.48 -1.10
CA GLN A 142 20.00 -7.98 -0.32
C GLN A 142 19.62 -6.78 0.57
N TYR A 143 18.86 -5.83 0.04
CA TYR A 143 18.33 -4.72 0.83
C TYR A 143 17.46 -5.21 1.98
N ALA A 144 16.53 -6.13 1.71
CA ALA A 144 15.68 -6.74 2.73
C ALA A 144 16.51 -7.44 3.81
N LYS A 145 17.56 -8.17 3.40
CA LYS A 145 18.49 -8.82 4.36
C LYS A 145 19.14 -7.80 5.30
N ILE A 146 19.63 -6.69 4.76
CA ILE A 146 20.21 -5.61 5.59
C ILE A 146 19.19 -5.11 6.60
N CYS A 147 17.93 -4.90 6.20
CA CYS A 147 16.86 -4.47 7.10
C CYS A 147 16.54 -5.52 8.17
N PHE A 148 16.47 -6.79 7.80
CA PHE A 148 16.23 -7.88 8.74
C PHE A 148 17.38 -8.04 9.75
N ASP A 149 18.62 -7.97 9.30
CA ASP A 149 19.79 -8.03 10.17
C ASP A 149 19.86 -6.85 11.16
N ALA A 150 19.48 -5.65 10.70
CA ALA A 150 19.56 -4.43 11.52
C ALA A 150 18.39 -4.24 12.49
N PHE A 151 17.20 -4.77 12.16
CA PHE A 151 15.95 -4.42 12.87
C PHE A 151 15.13 -5.64 13.30
N GLY A 152 15.40 -6.86 12.77
CA GLY A 152 14.58 -8.05 12.96
C GLY A 152 14.58 -8.61 14.40
N ASP A 153 15.52 -8.16 15.22
CA ASP A 153 15.49 -8.43 16.66
C ASP A 153 14.28 -7.79 17.35
N ARG A 154 13.79 -6.65 16.85
CA ARG A 154 12.71 -5.81 17.40
C ARG A 154 11.47 -5.74 16.51
N VAL A 155 11.60 -5.76 15.19
CA VAL A 155 10.48 -5.72 14.24
C VAL A 155 10.01 -7.14 13.96
N LYS A 156 8.70 -7.40 14.18
CA LYS A 156 8.06 -8.72 14.02
C LYS A 156 6.98 -8.75 12.95
N HIS A 157 6.70 -7.62 12.29
CA HIS A 157 5.68 -7.50 11.24
C HIS A 157 6.30 -6.81 10.03
N TRP A 158 6.39 -7.54 8.91
CA TRP A 158 7.05 -7.08 7.71
C TRP A 158 6.13 -7.12 6.49
N ILE A 159 6.11 -6.03 5.73
CA ILE A 159 5.49 -5.94 4.41
C ILE A 159 6.62 -5.74 3.40
N THR A 160 6.67 -6.57 2.37
CA THR A 160 7.68 -6.43 1.31
C THR A 160 7.40 -5.24 0.42
N PHE A 161 6.21 -5.19 -0.17
CA PHE A 161 5.79 -4.14 -1.10
C PHE A 161 4.45 -3.54 -0.69
N ASN A 162 4.34 -2.23 -0.90
CA ASN A 162 3.07 -1.53 -0.88
C ASN A 162 2.53 -1.39 -2.30
N GLU A 163 1.33 -1.94 -2.54
CA GLU A 163 0.54 -1.75 -3.76
C GLU A 163 1.28 -2.11 -5.05
N SER A 164 1.55 -3.39 -5.22
CA SER A 164 2.22 -3.90 -6.41
C SER A 164 1.52 -3.51 -7.72
N TRP A 165 0.19 -3.36 -7.69
CA TRP A 165 -0.59 -2.86 -8.81
C TRP A 165 -0.21 -1.40 -9.16
N CYS A 166 -0.15 -0.51 -8.17
CA CYS A 166 0.26 0.88 -8.39
C CYS A 166 1.69 0.98 -8.93
N ILE A 167 2.61 0.21 -8.37
CA ILE A 167 4.00 0.17 -8.87
C ILE A 167 4.00 -0.22 -10.36
N SER A 168 3.31 -1.31 -10.70
CA SER A 168 3.34 -1.89 -12.05
C SER A 168 2.52 -1.08 -13.05
N VAL A 169 1.25 -0.80 -12.72
CA VAL A 169 0.32 -0.17 -13.66
C VAL A 169 0.55 1.34 -13.74
N LEU A 170 0.61 2.04 -12.61
CA LEU A 170 0.79 3.49 -12.64
C LEU A 170 2.23 3.89 -12.98
N GLY A 171 3.22 3.11 -12.55
CA GLY A 171 4.64 3.41 -12.78
C GLY A 171 5.15 2.98 -14.15
N TYR A 172 4.75 1.80 -14.63
CA TYR A 172 5.26 1.20 -15.87
C TYR A 172 4.21 1.03 -16.96
N GLY A 173 2.91 0.98 -16.62
CA GLY A 173 1.82 0.78 -17.56
C GLY A 173 1.29 2.09 -18.15
N THR A 174 0.97 3.07 -17.30
CA THR A 174 0.34 4.33 -17.71
C THR A 174 1.22 5.57 -17.53
N GLY A 175 2.29 5.45 -16.75
CA GLY A 175 3.23 6.54 -16.49
C GLY A 175 2.69 7.67 -15.60
N GLN A 176 1.60 7.43 -14.88
CA GLN A 176 1.01 8.40 -13.95
C GLN A 176 1.85 8.56 -12.67
N HIS A 177 2.66 7.57 -12.33
CA HIS A 177 3.60 7.58 -11.21
C HIS A 177 5.04 7.37 -11.69
N ALA A 178 6.01 7.66 -10.82
CA ALA A 178 7.41 7.34 -11.08
C ALA A 178 7.58 5.81 -11.32
N PRO A 179 8.45 5.42 -12.25
CA PRO A 179 9.38 6.21 -13.04
C PRO A 179 8.77 6.89 -14.29
N GLY A 180 7.49 6.76 -14.55
CA GLY A 180 6.78 7.47 -15.62
C GLY A 180 6.82 6.77 -16.98
N ARG A 181 6.96 5.44 -16.99
CA ARG A 181 6.90 4.63 -18.22
C ARG A 181 5.45 4.30 -18.57
N ALA A 182 5.15 4.20 -19.86
CA ALA A 182 3.81 3.95 -20.38
C ALA A 182 3.85 2.81 -21.40
N SER A 183 3.64 1.58 -20.95
CA SER A 183 3.63 0.39 -21.78
C SER A 183 2.91 -0.75 -21.07
N ASP A 184 1.85 -1.27 -21.69
CA ASP A 184 1.10 -2.42 -21.14
C ASP A 184 2.00 -3.63 -20.91
N LEU A 185 2.94 -3.88 -21.81
CA LEU A 185 3.88 -5.01 -21.69
C LEU A 185 4.82 -4.85 -20.49
N GLU A 186 5.28 -3.63 -20.21
CA GLU A 186 6.22 -3.36 -19.13
C GLU A 186 5.55 -3.48 -17.76
N ALA A 187 4.27 -3.16 -17.64
CA ALA A 187 3.52 -3.34 -16.39
C ALA A 187 3.52 -4.82 -15.95
N TYR A 188 3.25 -5.76 -16.87
CA TYR A 188 3.26 -7.19 -16.57
C TYR A 188 4.66 -7.71 -16.22
N LYS A 189 5.70 -7.19 -16.91
CA LYS A 189 7.09 -7.51 -16.59
C LYS A 189 7.50 -7.03 -15.20
N ALA A 190 7.16 -5.79 -14.86
CA ALA A 190 7.44 -5.22 -13.53
C ALA A 190 6.74 -6.04 -12.43
N ALA A 191 5.45 -6.35 -12.63
CA ALA A 191 4.68 -7.18 -11.71
C ALA A 191 5.29 -8.56 -11.47
N HIS A 192 5.78 -9.19 -12.53
CA HIS A 192 6.44 -10.50 -12.45
C HIS A 192 7.69 -10.45 -11.55
N ASN A 193 8.56 -9.47 -11.78
CA ASN A 193 9.78 -9.30 -10.98
C ASN A 193 9.48 -8.91 -9.53
N LEU A 194 8.43 -8.12 -9.27
CA LEU A 194 7.97 -7.79 -7.91
C LEU A 194 7.53 -9.05 -7.15
N LEU A 195 6.74 -9.91 -7.79
CA LEU A 195 6.28 -11.17 -7.18
C LEU A 195 7.44 -12.11 -6.85
N LEU A 196 8.42 -12.23 -7.76
CA LEU A 196 9.61 -13.04 -7.52
C LEU A 196 10.49 -12.42 -6.42
N ALA A 197 10.67 -11.10 -6.42
CA ALA A 197 11.42 -10.40 -5.36
C ALA A 197 10.78 -10.62 -3.99
N HIS A 198 9.45 -10.56 -3.90
CA HIS A 198 8.72 -10.91 -2.69
C HIS A 198 9.01 -12.34 -2.24
N ALA A 199 8.84 -13.31 -3.13
CA ALA A 199 8.96 -14.73 -2.80
C ALA A 199 10.40 -15.11 -2.37
N TYR A 200 11.42 -14.59 -3.03
CA TYR A 200 12.82 -14.76 -2.63
C TYR A 200 13.13 -14.07 -1.29
N THR A 201 12.52 -12.93 -1.02
CA THR A 201 12.65 -12.24 0.28
C THR A 201 12.02 -13.06 1.40
N VAL A 202 10.84 -13.64 1.19
CA VAL A 202 10.18 -14.53 2.16
C VAL A 202 11.01 -15.80 2.38
N LYS A 203 11.56 -16.37 1.32
CA LYS A 203 12.50 -17.50 1.43
C LYS A 203 13.69 -17.15 2.31
N LEU A 204 14.35 -16.03 2.03
CA LEU A 204 15.49 -15.54 2.84
C LEU A 204 15.08 -15.36 4.31
N PHE A 205 13.92 -14.73 4.57
CA PHE A 205 13.40 -14.49 5.91
C PHE A 205 13.26 -15.79 6.69
N ARG A 206 12.66 -16.80 6.07
CA ARG A 206 12.40 -18.11 6.70
C ARG A 206 13.65 -18.96 6.88
N GLU A 207 14.52 -19.01 5.87
CA GLU A 207 15.78 -19.81 5.92
C GLU A 207 16.77 -19.28 6.94
N ASN A 208 16.79 -17.98 7.22
CA ASN A 208 17.63 -17.37 8.25
C ASN A 208 16.94 -17.33 9.63
N ASN A 209 15.75 -17.89 9.77
CA ASN A 209 14.99 -17.96 11.02
C ASN A 209 14.77 -16.59 11.68
N TYR A 210 14.55 -15.53 10.88
CA TYR A 210 14.10 -14.25 11.42
C TYR A 210 12.73 -14.44 12.08
N ASP A 211 12.56 -13.91 13.28
CA ASP A 211 11.34 -14.04 14.03
C ASP A 211 10.28 -13.01 13.60
N GLY A 212 9.04 -13.45 13.46
CA GLY A 212 7.91 -12.61 13.08
C GLY A 212 7.11 -13.16 11.91
N ILE A 213 6.30 -12.29 11.30
CA ILE A 213 5.46 -12.61 10.15
C ILE A 213 5.77 -11.65 8.99
N ILE A 214 5.66 -12.16 7.77
CA ILE A 214 5.96 -11.41 6.55
C ILE A 214 4.82 -11.58 5.53
N GLY A 215 4.38 -10.46 4.94
CA GLY A 215 3.34 -10.42 3.93
C GLY A 215 3.57 -9.37 2.88
N ILE A 216 2.54 -9.08 2.12
CA ILE A 216 2.50 -8.05 1.09
C ILE A 216 1.22 -7.23 1.24
N THR A 217 1.27 -5.95 0.87
CA THR A 217 0.08 -5.10 0.79
C THR A 217 -0.31 -4.89 -0.66
N ASN A 218 -1.55 -5.25 -0.99
CA ASN A 218 -2.15 -4.99 -2.30
C ASN A 218 -3.39 -4.11 -2.15
N ASN A 219 -3.68 -3.34 -3.19
CA ASN A 219 -4.82 -2.43 -3.24
C ASN A 219 -5.90 -2.94 -4.20
N THR A 220 -7.14 -2.66 -3.88
CA THR A 220 -8.27 -2.77 -4.81
C THR A 220 -9.48 -1.99 -4.31
N GLU A 221 -10.33 -1.57 -5.24
CA GLU A 221 -11.71 -1.17 -4.95
C GLU A 221 -12.61 -2.42 -4.93
N TRP A 222 -13.72 -2.36 -4.18
CA TRP A 222 -14.77 -3.34 -4.41
C TRP A 222 -15.44 -3.10 -5.76
N LYS A 223 -15.68 -4.19 -6.49
CA LYS A 223 -16.41 -4.19 -7.76
C LYS A 223 -17.76 -4.85 -7.51
N GLU A 224 -18.80 -4.04 -7.41
CA GLU A 224 -20.16 -4.56 -7.25
C GLU A 224 -20.72 -4.95 -8.61
N PRO A 225 -21.28 -6.17 -8.79
CA PRO A 225 -21.95 -6.51 -10.03
C PRO A 225 -23.13 -5.57 -10.28
N MET A 226 -23.28 -5.12 -11.54
CA MET A 226 -24.32 -4.17 -11.93
C MET A 226 -25.72 -4.77 -11.78
N THR A 227 -25.84 -6.07 -12.01
CA THR A 227 -27.07 -6.84 -11.82
C THR A 227 -26.76 -8.19 -11.17
N ASP A 228 -27.81 -8.93 -10.77
CA ASP A 228 -27.68 -10.29 -10.25
C ASP A 228 -27.47 -11.35 -11.38
N SER A 229 -27.22 -10.92 -12.62
CA SER A 229 -26.91 -11.84 -13.70
C SER A 229 -25.56 -12.52 -13.46
N GLN A 230 -25.44 -13.78 -13.91
CA GLN A 230 -24.21 -14.55 -13.78
C GLN A 230 -23.04 -13.83 -14.50
N ASP A 231 -23.31 -13.20 -15.65
CA ASP A 231 -22.30 -12.50 -16.45
C ASP A 231 -21.73 -11.29 -15.69
N ASP A 232 -22.56 -10.50 -15.01
CA ASP A 232 -22.11 -9.35 -14.21
C ASP A 232 -21.39 -9.78 -12.94
N ILE A 233 -21.84 -10.86 -12.28
CA ILE A 233 -21.16 -11.46 -11.13
C ILE A 233 -19.74 -11.92 -11.54
N GLU A 234 -19.61 -12.61 -12.67
CA GLU A 234 -18.32 -13.06 -13.19
C GLU A 234 -17.44 -11.88 -13.65
N ALA A 235 -18.02 -10.82 -14.20
CA ALA A 235 -17.31 -9.61 -14.57
C ALA A 235 -16.74 -8.89 -13.32
N ALA A 236 -17.52 -8.79 -12.25
CA ALA A 236 -17.09 -8.19 -11.00
C ALA A 236 -15.96 -9.02 -10.33
N ASP A 237 -16.10 -10.35 -10.24
CA ASP A 237 -15.06 -11.25 -9.75
C ASP A 237 -13.76 -11.12 -10.55
N ARG A 238 -13.90 -11.08 -11.88
CA ARG A 238 -12.77 -10.90 -12.80
C ARG A 238 -12.08 -9.56 -12.58
N ALA A 239 -12.82 -8.47 -12.40
CA ALA A 239 -12.24 -7.14 -12.16
C ALA A 239 -11.46 -7.08 -10.84
N VAL A 240 -11.98 -7.64 -9.75
CA VAL A 240 -11.22 -7.76 -8.47
C VAL A 240 -10.00 -8.67 -8.64
N THR A 241 -10.14 -9.73 -9.44
CA THR A 241 -9.03 -10.66 -9.72
C THR A 241 -7.90 -9.95 -10.48
N PHE A 242 -8.18 -9.06 -11.42
CA PHE A 242 -7.16 -8.28 -12.13
C PHE A 242 -6.46 -7.23 -11.27
N ASP A 243 -7.15 -6.66 -10.28
CA ASP A 243 -6.53 -5.72 -9.35
C ASP A 243 -5.76 -6.47 -8.24
N PHE A 244 -6.44 -7.35 -7.52
CA PHE A 244 -5.96 -7.97 -6.29
C PHE A 244 -5.47 -9.41 -6.46
N GLY A 245 -6.24 -10.22 -7.18
CA GLY A 245 -5.90 -11.62 -7.45
C GLY A 245 -4.59 -11.77 -8.21
N TRP A 246 -4.30 -10.84 -9.14
CA TRP A 246 -3.03 -10.79 -9.90
C TRP A 246 -1.80 -10.94 -9.00
N PHE A 247 -1.80 -10.26 -7.85
CA PHE A 247 -0.66 -10.23 -6.93
C PHE A 247 -0.82 -11.17 -5.73
N THR A 248 -2.03 -11.65 -5.43
CA THR A 248 -2.26 -12.49 -4.26
C THR A 248 -2.36 -13.97 -4.62
N ASP A 249 -3.00 -14.33 -5.74
CA ASP A 249 -3.10 -15.74 -6.18
C ASP A 249 -1.73 -16.42 -6.35
N PRO A 250 -0.70 -15.79 -6.97
CA PRO A 250 0.61 -16.42 -7.08
C PRO A 250 1.23 -16.74 -5.71
N LEU A 251 1.04 -15.88 -4.72
CA LEU A 251 1.64 -16.05 -3.40
C LEU A 251 0.93 -17.13 -2.56
N VAL A 252 -0.35 -17.36 -2.82
CA VAL A 252 -1.14 -18.38 -2.13
C VAL A 252 -1.12 -19.71 -2.88
N TYR A 253 -1.30 -19.69 -4.19
CA TYR A 253 -1.51 -20.88 -5.02
C TYR A 253 -0.32 -21.25 -5.92
N GLY A 254 0.61 -20.32 -6.16
CA GLY A 254 1.84 -20.54 -6.90
C GLY A 254 1.77 -20.20 -8.39
N ASP A 255 0.65 -19.65 -8.88
CA ASP A 255 0.54 -19.25 -10.29
C ASP A 255 -0.46 -18.08 -10.45
N TYR A 256 -0.38 -17.42 -11.59
CA TYR A 256 -1.33 -16.38 -11.98
C TYR A 256 -2.76 -16.92 -12.10
N PRO A 257 -3.78 -16.08 -11.87
CA PRO A 257 -5.17 -16.44 -12.13
C PRO A 257 -5.37 -16.89 -13.58
N GLU A 258 -6.06 -18.02 -13.79
CA GLU A 258 -6.28 -18.57 -15.13
C GLU A 258 -6.98 -17.59 -16.07
N VAL A 259 -7.93 -16.79 -15.54
CA VAL A 259 -8.63 -15.78 -16.33
C VAL A 259 -7.66 -14.71 -16.85
N MET A 260 -6.64 -14.33 -16.08
CA MET A 260 -5.62 -13.38 -16.52
C MET A 260 -4.73 -14.00 -17.61
N LYS A 261 -4.25 -15.20 -17.41
CA LYS A 261 -3.44 -15.90 -18.45
C LYS A 261 -4.18 -15.95 -19.77
N LYS A 262 -5.50 -16.24 -19.73
CA LYS A 262 -6.35 -16.32 -20.93
C LYS A 262 -6.54 -14.95 -21.59
N LEU A 263 -6.87 -13.89 -20.85
CA LEU A 263 -7.24 -12.60 -21.42
C LEU A 263 -6.04 -11.73 -21.77
N VAL A 264 -5.00 -11.74 -20.94
CA VAL A 264 -3.75 -10.99 -21.17
C VAL A 264 -2.90 -11.64 -22.27
N GLY A 265 -2.92 -12.98 -22.34
CA GLY A 265 -2.22 -13.72 -23.38
C GLY A 265 -0.71 -13.50 -23.36
N HIS A 266 -0.11 -13.23 -24.51
CA HIS A 266 1.34 -13.12 -24.69
C HIS A 266 2.01 -11.97 -23.92
N LYS A 267 1.25 -11.01 -23.39
CA LYS A 267 1.79 -9.96 -22.53
C LYS A 267 2.15 -10.48 -21.13
N MET A 268 1.51 -11.56 -20.69
CA MET A 268 1.71 -12.13 -19.36
C MET A 268 2.94 -13.02 -19.33
N PRO A 269 3.97 -12.73 -18.49
CA PRO A 269 5.08 -13.66 -18.29
C PRO A 269 4.60 -14.97 -17.66
N GLU A 270 5.37 -16.03 -17.85
CA GLU A 270 5.10 -17.34 -17.22
C GLU A 270 6.12 -17.63 -16.14
N PHE A 271 5.68 -18.18 -15.02
CA PHE A 271 6.57 -18.71 -13.99
C PHE A 271 7.06 -20.11 -14.36
N THR A 272 8.34 -20.37 -14.13
CA THR A 272 8.89 -21.73 -14.16
C THR A 272 8.30 -22.61 -13.05
N ALA A 273 8.52 -23.90 -13.12
CA ALA A 273 8.04 -24.83 -12.08
C ALA A 273 8.67 -24.51 -10.70
N GLU A 274 9.93 -24.12 -10.70
CA GLU A 274 10.68 -23.74 -9.51
C GLU A 274 10.13 -22.43 -8.92
N GLU A 275 9.82 -21.43 -9.75
CA GLU A 275 9.23 -20.18 -9.32
C GLU A 275 7.82 -20.35 -8.78
N LYS A 276 6.99 -21.21 -9.38
CA LYS A 276 5.67 -21.56 -8.86
C LYS A 276 5.78 -22.21 -7.47
N ALA A 277 6.74 -23.11 -7.29
CA ALA A 277 7.00 -23.74 -5.99
C ALA A 277 7.49 -22.73 -4.94
N LEU A 278 8.30 -21.75 -5.34
CA LEU A 278 8.80 -20.68 -4.49
C LEU A 278 7.70 -19.71 -4.06
N LEU A 279 6.83 -19.31 -4.99
CA LEU A 279 5.72 -18.39 -4.76
C LEU A 279 4.67 -18.98 -3.84
N LYS A 280 4.34 -20.26 -4.01
CA LYS A 280 3.26 -20.93 -3.29
C LYS A 280 3.47 -20.91 -1.78
N GLY A 281 2.57 -20.22 -1.06
CA GLY A 281 2.63 -20.10 0.40
C GLY A 281 3.68 -19.10 0.89
N SER A 282 4.19 -18.21 0.04
CA SER A 282 5.15 -17.17 0.42
C SER A 282 4.48 -15.96 1.09
N ILE A 283 3.46 -16.18 1.92
CA ILE A 283 2.70 -15.14 2.60
C ILE A 283 2.17 -15.64 3.95
N ASP A 284 2.34 -14.87 5.02
CA ASP A 284 1.80 -15.18 6.34
C ASP A 284 0.52 -14.41 6.64
N PHE A 285 0.33 -13.26 6.01
CA PHE A 285 -0.87 -12.43 6.09
C PHE A 285 -1.06 -11.63 4.79
N ILE A 286 -2.29 -11.21 4.55
CA ILE A 286 -2.67 -10.32 3.45
C ILE A 286 -2.80 -8.89 4.00
N GLY A 287 -2.07 -7.93 3.43
CA GLY A 287 -2.31 -6.51 3.60
C GLY A 287 -3.30 -6.01 2.55
N LEU A 288 -4.30 -5.27 2.97
CA LEU A 288 -5.32 -4.68 2.09
C LEU A 288 -5.33 -3.15 2.23
N ASN A 289 -5.13 -2.45 1.11
CA ASN A 289 -5.46 -1.03 0.98
C ASN A 289 -6.78 -0.89 0.23
N HIS A 290 -7.75 -0.19 0.84
CA HIS A 290 -9.07 -0.02 0.24
C HIS A 290 -9.63 1.38 0.50
N TYR A 291 -10.19 2.00 -0.53
CA TYR A 291 -10.68 3.37 -0.44
C TYR A 291 -12.06 3.60 -1.07
N SER A 292 -12.46 2.80 -2.05
CA SER A 292 -13.62 3.09 -2.89
C SER A 292 -14.30 1.84 -3.42
N THR A 293 -15.46 2.03 -4.05
CA THR A 293 -16.28 0.99 -4.69
C THR A 293 -16.83 1.52 -6.00
N LYS A 294 -17.04 0.64 -6.98
CA LYS A 294 -17.78 0.95 -8.20
C LYS A 294 -18.60 -0.25 -8.66
N TYR A 295 -19.59 0.00 -9.49
CA TYR A 295 -20.30 -1.07 -10.19
C TYR A 295 -19.52 -1.54 -11.41
N VAL A 296 -19.73 -2.81 -11.76
CA VAL A 296 -19.12 -3.44 -12.94
C VAL A 296 -20.16 -4.26 -13.68
N SER A 297 -20.16 -4.15 -15.00
CA SER A 297 -21.00 -4.94 -15.90
C SER A 297 -20.16 -5.68 -16.93
N ALA A 298 -20.68 -6.83 -17.39
CA ALA A 298 -20.11 -7.62 -18.49
C ALA A 298 -20.30 -6.94 -19.86
N THR A 299 -21.33 -6.10 -20.00
CA THR A 299 -21.68 -5.38 -21.23
C THR A 299 -21.77 -3.88 -20.99
N PRO A 300 -21.61 -3.05 -22.05
CA PRO A 300 -21.78 -1.60 -21.89
C PRO A 300 -23.15 -1.25 -21.33
N VAL A 301 -23.18 -0.40 -20.32
CA VAL A 301 -24.41 0.20 -19.78
C VAL A 301 -24.43 1.71 -20.06
N GLU A 302 -25.61 2.31 -19.97
CA GLU A 302 -25.73 3.77 -20.13
C GLU A 302 -24.88 4.49 -19.10
N ASN A 303 -24.14 5.51 -19.55
CA ASN A 303 -23.21 6.31 -18.72
C ASN A 303 -22.07 5.49 -18.05
N CYS A 304 -21.72 4.32 -18.60
CA CYS A 304 -20.50 3.63 -18.13
C CYS A 304 -19.24 4.49 -18.39
N LEU A 305 -18.21 4.27 -17.60
CA LEU A 305 -16.92 4.93 -17.80
C LEU A 305 -16.34 4.52 -19.16
N PRO A 306 -15.69 5.45 -19.89
CA PRO A 306 -15.09 5.13 -21.17
C PRO A 306 -13.97 4.11 -21.03
N GLN A 307 -13.79 3.28 -22.04
CA GLN A 307 -12.62 2.41 -22.14
C GLN A 307 -11.37 3.26 -22.38
N SER A 308 -10.25 2.87 -21.78
CA SER A 308 -9.00 3.64 -21.73
C SER A 308 -8.07 3.34 -22.92
N GLY A 309 -8.29 2.23 -23.61
CA GLY A 309 -7.43 1.74 -24.69
C GLY A 309 -6.06 1.23 -24.24
N ASN A 310 -5.95 0.82 -22.96
CA ASN A 310 -4.72 0.36 -22.33
C ASN A 310 -5.00 -0.76 -21.31
N ILE A 311 -4.02 -1.05 -20.45
CA ILE A 311 -4.07 -2.12 -19.45
C ILE A 311 -5.33 -2.13 -18.55
N TYR A 312 -5.98 -0.98 -18.33
CA TYR A 312 -7.23 -0.94 -17.57
C TYR A 312 -8.38 -1.69 -18.23
N ASP A 313 -8.30 -1.92 -19.55
CA ASP A 313 -9.34 -2.60 -20.32
C ASP A 313 -9.11 -4.11 -20.43
N ASP A 314 -7.94 -4.61 -20.01
CA ASP A 314 -7.60 -6.05 -20.07
C ASP A 314 -8.59 -6.94 -19.28
N PRO A 315 -9.24 -6.51 -18.18
CA PRO A 315 -10.31 -7.28 -17.52
C PRO A 315 -11.57 -7.49 -18.39
N GLN A 316 -11.74 -6.74 -19.47
CA GLN A 316 -12.92 -6.77 -20.36
C GLN A 316 -14.22 -6.59 -19.57
N VAL A 317 -14.32 -5.49 -18.86
CA VAL A 317 -15.48 -5.08 -18.06
C VAL A 317 -15.80 -3.61 -18.29
N TYR A 318 -17.03 -3.23 -17.96
CA TYR A 318 -17.52 -1.85 -18.03
C TYR A 318 -17.81 -1.36 -16.62
N SER A 319 -17.18 -0.27 -16.23
CA SER A 319 -17.36 0.32 -14.89
C SER A 319 -18.42 1.40 -14.90
N TRP A 320 -19.21 1.48 -13.84
CA TRP A 320 -20.20 2.52 -13.62
C TRP A 320 -20.12 3.05 -12.20
N ILE A 321 -20.35 4.34 -12.03
CA ILE A 321 -20.32 5.01 -10.72
C ILE A 321 -21.71 5.57 -10.46
N ASP A 322 -22.30 5.20 -9.32
CA ASP A 322 -23.58 5.75 -8.89
C ASP A 322 -23.43 7.26 -8.64
N PRO A 323 -24.17 8.11 -9.36
CA PRO A 323 -24.09 9.54 -9.18
C PRO A 323 -24.59 10.03 -7.81
N GLU A 324 -25.38 9.22 -7.11
CA GLU A 324 -25.90 9.53 -5.76
C GLU A 324 -24.88 9.25 -4.64
N TRP A 325 -23.80 8.52 -4.93
CA TRP A 325 -22.77 8.27 -3.94
C TRP A 325 -21.99 9.53 -3.59
N GLU A 326 -21.87 9.79 -2.30
CA GLU A 326 -20.99 10.86 -1.82
C GLU A 326 -19.52 10.60 -2.21
N LYS A 327 -18.78 11.66 -2.51
CA LYS A 327 -17.42 11.58 -2.96
C LYS A 327 -16.44 12.29 -2.03
N THR A 328 -15.25 11.72 -1.90
CA THR A 328 -14.13 12.34 -1.21
C THR A 328 -13.47 13.43 -2.08
N GLN A 329 -12.52 14.17 -1.52
CA GLN A 329 -11.72 15.15 -2.27
C GLN A 329 -10.91 14.51 -3.44
N MET A 330 -10.64 13.21 -3.37
CA MET A 330 -10.06 12.44 -4.48
C MET A 330 -11.07 12.07 -5.57
N ASN A 331 -12.32 12.47 -5.41
CA ASN A 331 -13.44 12.00 -6.24
C ASN A 331 -13.68 10.48 -6.15
N TRP A 332 -13.27 9.85 -5.05
CA TRP A 332 -13.54 8.45 -4.74
C TRP A 332 -14.86 8.30 -4.00
N ASN A 333 -15.53 7.20 -4.22
CA ASN A 333 -16.89 6.97 -3.70
C ASN A 333 -16.86 6.51 -2.24
N PHE A 334 -17.70 7.12 -1.42
CA PHE A 334 -17.85 6.76 -0.01
C PHE A 334 -18.89 5.63 0.12
N VAL A 335 -18.43 4.38 0.16
CA VAL A 335 -19.29 3.18 0.11
C VAL A 335 -18.77 2.12 1.10
N PRO A 336 -19.05 2.25 2.41
CA PRO A 336 -18.47 1.40 3.45
C PRO A 336 -18.83 -0.09 3.32
N TRP A 337 -20.04 -0.41 2.87
CA TRP A 337 -20.48 -1.78 2.67
C TRP A 337 -19.62 -2.54 1.63
N GLY A 338 -18.99 -1.82 0.70
CA GLY A 338 -18.10 -2.41 -0.29
C GLY A 338 -16.86 -3.04 0.36
N LEU A 339 -16.28 -2.41 1.39
CA LEU A 339 -15.16 -2.99 2.13
C LEU A 339 -15.57 -4.30 2.83
N ARG A 340 -16.76 -4.36 3.45
CA ARG A 340 -17.25 -5.60 4.06
C ARG A 340 -17.38 -6.72 3.04
N LYS A 341 -17.95 -6.44 1.85
CA LYS A 341 -18.07 -7.42 0.77
C LYS A 341 -16.70 -7.87 0.26
N LEU A 342 -15.76 -6.95 0.08
CA LEU A 342 -14.39 -7.27 -0.33
C LEU A 342 -13.69 -8.17 0.69
N LEU A 343 -13.81 -7.87 1.98
CA LEU A 343 -13.25 -8.70 3.05
C LEU A 343 -13.80 -10.12 3.02
N ASN A 344 -15.11 -10.27 2.79
CA ASN A 344 -15.77 -11.58 2.63
C ASN A 344 -15.24 -12.32 1.38
N TRP A 345 -15.05 -11.61 0.27
CA TRP A 345 -14.48 -12.17 -0.96
C TRP A 345 -13.05 -12.67 -0.72
N ILE A 346 -12.19 -11.86 -0.07
CA ILE A 346 -10.81 -12.22 0.27
C ILE A 346 -10.79 -13.43 1.22
N GLY A 347 -11.58 -13.39 2.29
CA GLY A 347 -11.66 -14.48 3.26
C GLY A 347 -12.06 -15.81 2.63
N LYS A 348 -13.07 -15.80 1.76
CA LYS A 348 -13.52 -16.97 1.01
C LYS A 348 -12.47 -17.47 0.01
N ARG A 349 -11.86 -16.56 -0.76
CA ARG A 349 -10.90 -16.94 -1.82
C ARG A 349 -9.60 -17.50 -1.24
N TYR A 350 -9.10 -16.96 -0.14
CA TYR A 350 -7.77 -17.29 0.41
C TYR A 350 -7.83 -18.06 1.73
N ASN A 351 -8.87 -18.88 1.94
CA ASN A 351 -8.98 -19.76 3.12
C ASN A 351 -8.83 -19.02 4.45
N ASN A 352 -9.33 -17.80 4.52
CA ASN A 352 -9.34 -16.97 5.73
C ASN A 352 -7.95 -16.72 6.34
N ILE A 353 -6.90 -16.58 5.48
CA ILE A 353 -5.58 -16.09 5.90
C ILE A 353 -5.77 -14.77 6.65
N PRO A 354 -4.97 -14.46 7.70
CA PRO A 354 -5.09 -13.20 8.41
C PRO A 354 -5.01 -11.99 7.48
N ILE A 355 -5.96 -11.05 7.63
CA ILE A 355 -6.03 -9.82 6.83
C ILE A 355 -5.75 -8.63 7.75
N TYR A 356 -4.81 -7.78 7.37
CA TYR A 356 -4.65 -6.44 7.94
C TYR A 356 -5.14 -5.41 6.95
N ILE A 357 -6.07 -4.53 7.37
CA ILE A 357 -6.39 -3.33 6.60
C ILE A 357 -5.21 -2.38 6.78
N THR A 358 -4.27 -2.40 5.85
CA THR A 358 -3.01 -1.66 5.94
C THR A 358 -3.14 -0.20 5.56
N GLU A 359 -4.20 0.14 4.82
CA GLU A 359 -4.62 1.52 4.58
C GLU A 359 -6.13 1.60 4.33
N ASN A 360 -6.78 2.54 5.02
CA ASN A 360 -8.14 2.99 4.74
C ASN A 360 -8.32 4.40 5.32
N GLY A 361 -8.90 5.29 4.54
CA GLY A 361 -9.08 6.70 4.89
C GLY A 361 -9.59 7.51 3.72
N CYS A 362 -9.75 8.81 3.89
CA CYS A 362 -10.17 9.68 2.80
C CYS A 362 -9.50 11.05 2.82
N ALA A 363 -9.25 11.59 1.64
CA ALA A 363 -8.92 13.01 1.50
C ALA A 363 -10.17 13.86 1.73
N CYS A 364 -10.03 14.89 2.54
CA CYS A 364 -11.11 15.78 2.92
C CYS A 364 -10.55 17.18 3.22
N GLU A 365 -11.20 18.23 2.74
CA GLU A 365 -10.82 19.60 3.03
C GLU A 365 -11.08 19.96 4.49
N GLY A 366 -10.34 20.98 4.95
CA GLY A 366 -10.48 21.55 6.28
C GLY A 366 -9.52 20.93 7.31
N VAL A 367 -9.08 21.79 8.23
CA VAL A 367 -8.19 21.40 9.34
C VAL A 367 -8.99 21.16 10.62
N GLU A 368 -9.93 22.07 10.92
CA GLU A 368 -10.70 22.03 12.16
C GLU A 368 -12.04 21.28 12.02
N ASN A 369 -12.55 21.16 10.78
CA ASN A 369 -13.85 20.57 10.49
C ASN A 369 -13.74 19.59 9.33
N ASP A 370 -13.25 18.39 9.63
CA ASP A 370 -13.12 17.28 8.69
C ASP A 370 -14.22 16.22 8.87
N ASP A 371 -15.48 16.67 8.91
CA ASP A 371 -16.65 15.85 9.19
C ASP A 371 -16.79 14.64 8.26
N LEU A 372 -16.47 14.80 6.99
CA LEU A 372 -16.48 13.68 6.04
C LEU A 372 -15.54 12.57 6.49
N ARG A 373 -14.30 12.91 6.91
CA ARG A 373 -13.34 11.92 7.40
C ARG A 373 -13.80 11.27 8.71
N CYS A 374 -14.43 12.03 9.60
CA CYS A 374 -15.01 11.49 10.82
C CYS A 374 -16.06 10.42 10.53
N ARG A 375 -16.99 10.70 9.60
CA ARG A 375 -18.02 9.73 9.15
C ARG A 375 -17.38 8.55 8.43
N TYR A 376 -16.44 8.82 7.53
CA TYR A 376 -15.71 7.79 6.79
C TYR A 376 -15.08 6.76 7.73
N LEU A 377 -14.28 7.21 8.69
CA LEU A 377 -13.65 6.33 9.67
C LEU A 377 -14.69 5.54 10.48
N THR A 378 -15.73 6.20 10.94
CA THR A 378 -16.79 5.55 11.75
C THR A 378 -17.47 4.43 10.96
N GLU A 379 -17.89 4.69 9.72
CA GLU A 379 -18.68 3.75 8.93
C GLU A 379 -17.83 2.63 8.31
N TYR A 380 -16.63 2.95 7.82
CA TYR A 380 -15.72 1.92 7.30
C TYR A 380 -15.19 0.99 8.40
N ILE A 381 -14.83 1.53 9.56
CA ILE A 381 -14.40 0.68 10.69
C ILE A 381 -15.55 -0.20 11.16
N LYS A 382 -16.78 0.33 11.21
CA LYS A 382 -17.96 -0.49 11.51
C LYS A 382 -18.10 -1.66 10.52
N ALA A 383 -17.95 -1.40 9.22
CA ALA A 383 -18.00 -2.45 8.20
C ALA A 383 -16.89 -3.51 8.37
N VAL A 384 -15.69 -3.09 8.77
CA VAL A 384 -14.56 -4.00 9.11
C VAL A 384 -14.90 -4.88 10.31
N LEU A 385 -15.43 -4.28 11.38
CA LEU A 385 -15.80 -5.02 12.59
C LEU A 385 -16.97 -5.98 12.33
N GLU A 386 -17.94 -5.60 11.49
CA GLU A 386 -19.02 -6.50 11.07
C GLU A 386 -18.47 -7.70 10.27
N ALA A 387 -17.53 -7.49 9.33
CA ALA A 387 -16.88 -8.57 8.61
C ALA A 387 -16.15 -9.53 9.58
N ARG A 388 -15.43 -9.00 10.58
CA ARG A 388 -14.75 -9.80 11.59
C ARG A 388 -15.72 -10.53 12.52
N ASP A 389 -16.65 -9.81 13.12
CA ASP A 389 -17.43 -10.31 14.26
C ASP A 389 -18.69 -11.08 13.83
N THR A 390 -19.32 -10.66 12.71
CA THR A 390 -20.53 -11.28 12.18
C THR A 390 -20.19 -12.33 11.12
N ASP A 391 -19.40 -11.95 10.11
CA ASP A 391 -19.11 -12.79 8.96
C ASP A 391 -17.92 -13.75 9.21
N LYS A 392 -17.21 -13.58 10.34
CA LYS A 392 -16.08 -14.40 10.78
C LYS A 392 -14.87 -14.37 9.84
N VAL A 393 -14.71 -13.28 9.11
CA VAL A 393 -13.47 -13.02 8.35
C VAL A 393 -12.33 -12.76 9.33
N ASN A 394 -11.17 -13.36 9.09
CA ASN A 394 -10.00 -13.25 9.96
C ASN A 394 -9.29 -11.89 9.79
N VAL A 395 -9.96 -10.81 10.17
CA VAL A 395 -9.38 -9.46 10.15
C VAL A 395 -8.59 -9.24 11.43
N ALA A 396 -7.27 -9.09 11.31
CA ALA A 396 -6.32 -9.01 12.42
C ALA A 396 -5.98 -7.58 12.86
N GLY A 397 -6.23 -6.56 12.03
CA GLY A 397 -5.95 -5.18 12.38
C GLY A 397 -6.42 -4.16 11.35
N TYR A 398 -6.40 -2.90 11.76
CA TYR A 398 -6.79 -1.75 10.95
C TYR A 398 -5.81 -0.59 11.14
N PHE A 399 -5.34 -0.02 10.02
CA PHE A 399 -4.45 1.13 9.97
C PHE A 399 -5.14 2.27 9.23
N CYS A 400 -5.33 3.38 9.92
CA CYS A 400 -5.83 4.60 9.29
C CYS A 400 -4.78 5.17 8.33
N TRP A 401 -5.16 5.44 7.10
CA TRP A 401 -4.40 6.25 6.18
C TRP A 401 -4.97 7.67 6.14
N SER A 402 -4.22 8.66 6.60
CA SER A 402 -2.84 8.67 7.05
C SER A 402 -2.74 9.33 8.42
N LEU A 403 -1.66 9.05 9.13
CA LEU A 403 -1.38 9.78 10.40
C LEU A 403 -1.30 11.29 10.16
N LEU A 404 -0.48 11.71 9.18
CA LEU A 404 -0.21 13.09 8.83
C LEU A 404 -0.76 13.44 7.45
N ASP A 405 -1.20 14.68 7.21
CA ASP A 405 -1.23 15.22 5.85
C ASP A 405 0.17 15.16 5.29
N ASN A 406 0.32 14.74 4.04
CA ASN A 406 1.63 14.41 3.49
C ASN A 406 1.71 14.71 1.99
N PHE A 407 2.80 14.33 1.36
CA PHE A 407 2.98 14.42 -0.08
C PHE A 407 2.16 13.34 -0.80
N GLU A 408 1.01 13.73 -1.37
CA GLU A 408 0.11 12.80 -2.08
C GLU A 408 0.51 12.61 -3.55
N TRP A 409 1.72 12.15 -3.76
CA TRP A 409 2.28 11.73 -5.05
C TRP A 409 2.07 12.77 -6.17
N ALA A 410 1.39 12.42 -7.27
CA ALA A 410 1.12 13.33 -8.38
C ALA A 410 0.23 14.53 -8.01
N TYR A 411 -0.50 14.47 -6.90
CA TYR A 411 -1.31 15.56 -6.38
C TYR A 411 -0.54 16.56 -5.49
N GLY A 412 0.72 16.26 -5.16
CA GLY A 412 1.50 17.10 -4.24
C GLY A 412 0.83 17.20 -2.86
N TYR A 413 0.63 18.40 -2.35
CA TYR A 413 0.00 18.65 -1.04
C TYR A 413 -1.46 19.10 -1.13
N GLU A 414 -2.10 18.97 -2.31
CA GLU A 414 -3.49 19.38 -2.48
C GLU A 414 -4.47 18.45 -1.77
N LYS A 415 -4.17 17.16 -1.72
CA LYS A 415 -5.05 16.13 -1.12
C LYS A 415 -4.61 15.79 0.28
N THR A 416 -5.48 15.99 1.25
CA THR A 416 -5.17 15.87 2.68
C THR A 416 -5.85 14.65 3.30
N PHE A 417 -5.07 13.57 3.47
CA PHE A 417 -5.54 12.31 4.08
C PHE A 417 -5.32 12.23 5.59
N GLY A 418 -4.43 13.05 6.12
CA GLY A 418 -4.02 12.97 7.53
C GLY A 418 -5.15 13.20 8.52
N ILE A 419 -5.15 12.46 9.61
CA ILE A 419 -5.92 12.80 10.83
C ILE A 419 -5.24 13.90 11.63
N ILE A 420 -4.00 14.22 11.29
CA ILE A 420 -3.20 15.32 11.83
C ILE A 420 -2.80 16.22 10.66
N ALA A 421 -3.13 17.50 10.75
CA ALA A 421 -2.71 18.47 9.75
C ALA A 421 -1.20 18.74 9.85
N CYS A 422 -0.54 18.71 8.68
CA CYS A 422 0.87 19.04 8.50
C CYS A 422 1.08 19.60 7.10
N SER A 423 2.06 20.45 6.91
CA SER A 423 2.43 20.96 5.59
C SER A 423 3.93 21.27 5.53
N PRO A 424 4.56 21.24 4.33
CA PRO A 424 5.98 21.54 4.19
C PRO A 424 6.33 23.00 4.51
N LYS A 425 5.33 23.89 4.61
CA LYS A 425 5.53 25.30 4.94
C LYS A 425 5.68 25.54 6.43
N ASP A 426 5.06 24.70 7.25
CA ASP A 426 4.94 24.90 8.71
C ASP A 426 5.16 23.58 9.41
N THR A 427 5.52 22.56 8.99
CA THR A 427 5.77 21.22 9.58
C THR A 427 5.18 20.97 11.00
N THR A 428 4.29 21.86 11.48
CA THR A 428 3.60 21.76 12.78
C THR A 428 2.51 20.70 12.72
N ARG A 429 2.44 19.85 13.75
CA ARG A 429 1.43 18.79 13.87
C ARG A 429 0.21 19.32 14.59
N ARG A 430 -0.94 19.38 13.92
CA ARG A 430 -2.21 19.82 14.49
C ARG A 430 -3.27 18.73 14.36
N PRO A 431 -3.59 17.99 15.45
CA PRO A 431 -4.66 16.97 15.40
C PRO A 431 -5.98 17.56 14.92
N LYS A 432 -6.61 16.89 13.96
CA LYS A 432 -7.93 17.25 13.44
C LYS A 432 -9.04 16.60 14.28
N ARG A 433 -10.30 16.93 14.01
CA ARG A 433 -11.43 16.29 14.69
C ARG A 433 -11.43 14.78 14.50
N SER A 434 -11.10 14.30 13.30
CA SER A 434 -11.02 12.86 13.00
C SER A 434 -9.97 12.11 13.84
N TYR A 435 -8.92 12.77 14.30
CA TYR A 435 -7.96 12.18 15.23
C TYR A 435 -8.63 11.77 16.55
N TYR A 436 -9.45 12.64 17.11
CA TYR A 436 -10.16 12.36 18.35
C TYR A 436 -11.28 11.33 18.14
N VAL A 437 -11.99 11.40 17.02
CA VAL A 437 -13.00 10.38 16.64
C VAL A 437 -12.35 9.00 16.52
N TYR A 438 -11.20 8.90 15.84
CA TYR A 438 -10.51 7.62 15.70
C TYR A 438 -10.00 7.10 17.05
N ARG A 439 -9.45 7.96 17.90
CA ARG A 439 -9.08 7.60 19.28
C ARG A 439 -10.26 7.03 20.06
N ASP A 440 -11.43 7.66 19.97
CA ASP A 440 -12.64 7.22 20.69
C ASP A 440 -13.13 5.88 20.13
N ILE A 441 -13.05 5.64 18.82
CA ILE A 441 -13.33 4.33 18.20
C ILE A 441 -12.37 3.26 18.73
N ILE A 442 -11.06 3.53 18.79
CA ILE A 442 -10.06 2.60 19.35
C ILE A 442 -10.43 2.24 20.79
N ASN A 443 -10.71 3.22 21.62
CA ASN A 443 -11.05 3.01 23.03
C ASN A 443 -12.33 2.21 23.24
N ALA A 444 -13.33 2.40 22.39
CA ALA A 444 -14.60 1.69 22.47
C ALA A 444 -14.52 0.22 22.01
N ASN A 445 -13.46 -0.18 21.30
CA ASN A 445 -13.33 -1.51 20.69
C ASN A 445 -12.09 -2.30 21.19
N ARG A 446 -11.56 -1.93 22.33
CA ARG A 446 -10.45 -2.64 23.03
C ARG A 446 -10.89 -3.76 23.94
#